data_b3f8d507c41efc3d0b0724e21d28c2dd
#
_entry.id   b3f8d507c41efc3d0b0724e21d28c2dd
#
_cell.length_a   1.000
_cell.length_b   1.000
_cell.length_c   1.000
_cell.angle_alpha   90.00
_cell.angle_beta   90.00
_cell.angle_gamma   90.00
#
_symmetry.space_group_name_H-M   'P 1'
#
loop_
_entity.id
_entity.type
_entity.pdbx_description
1 polymer ?
#
loop_
_entity_poly.entity_id
_entity_poly.type
_entity_poly.pdbx_seq_one_letter_code
_entity_poly.pdbx_strand_id
1 'polypeptide(L)'
;LIQLKRIITIVAAFILILPLQALADGALPEEKGNLTTGTYFFIAFGVLLLVFATAYGFQKWRLTALRTIQGTKGRTQRNKIDFRVKTLKWGGILSAIGLILTIGINLETALDRRGQISLDHIHGIGYSQDGKRLLFAAHDGIKILSEGRWSIGPGGKHDFMGFSMVDDGFYGSGHPAIGSGLKEPFGIIHSLDDGKTIEPLAFIGQIDFHLMTAGYRAHTLYVYNPQPLPELQETGLYFSTDDGKTWSKSEEQGLAGQWLVMAAHPDEPAIVAIGTMNGLYISRDYGKTFQNLLGGKQVTSLAFHSKDTLYAGTIGEKPELVEMKIDGTEMKEKSLPPLTDDAVMQIAVNPQNEQELTIATYNRQAYTSFDQGNKWQQILFNGTTKQ
;
A
#
# COMPACT_ATOMS: atom_id res chain seq x y z
N LEU A 1 2.11 -50.18 -21.94
CA LEU A 1 2.32 -50.15 -20.46
C LEU A 1 3.51 -49.27 -20.06
N ILE A 2 4.62 -49.34 -20.81
CA ILE A 2 5.85 -48.56 -20.56
C ILE A 2 5.62 -47.08 -20.81
N GLN A 3 4.88 -46.69 -21.86
CA GLN A 3 4.56 -45.28 -22.13
C GLN A 3 3.64 -44.68 -21.08
N LEU A 4 2.63 -45.37 -20.58
CA LEU A 4 1.73 -44.89 -19.54
C LEU A 4 2.47 -44.67 -18.19
N LYS A 5 3.41 -45.57 -17.83
CA LYS A 5 4.27 -45.37 -16.66
C LYS A 5 5.17 -44.16 -16.81
N ARG A 6 5.74 -43.92 -17.99
CA ARG A 6 6.57 -42.72 -18.26
C ARG A 6 5.76 -41.45 -18.18
N ILE A 7 4.54 -41.43 -18.72
CA ILE A 7 3.65 -40.24 -18.64
C ILE A 7 3.27 -39.94 -17.19
N ILE A 8 2.88 -40.93 -16.38
CA ILE A 8 2.53 -40.75 -14.98
C ILE A 8 3.75 -40.28 -14.17
N THR A 9 4.94 -40.82 -14.42
CA THR A 9 6.18 -40.41 -13.74
C THR A 9 6.58 -38.95 -14.13
N ILE A 10 6.44 -38.59 -15.40
CA ILE A 10 6.73 -37.21 -15.88
C ILE A 10 5.75 -36.20 -15.31
N VAL A 11 4.45 -36.54 -15.30
CA VAL A 11 3.41 -35.64 -14.72
C VAL A 11 3.60 -35.52 -13.19
N ALA A 12 3.90 -36.60 -12.48
CA ALA A 12 4.19 -36.54 -11.04
C ALA A 12 5.47 -35.76 -10.72
N ALA A 13 6.52 -35.89 -11.55
CA ALA A 13 7.74 -35.11 -11.41
C ALA A 13 7.52 -33.63 -11.69
N PHE A 14 6.70 -33.29 -12.71
CA PHE A 14 6.37 -31.90 -13.03
C PHE A 14 5.55 -31.22 -11.93
N ILE A 15 4.63 -31.97 -11.29
CA ILE A 15 3.79 -31.45 -10.17
C ILE A 15 4.61 -31.27 -8.89
N LEU A 16 5.67 -32.07 -8.67
CA LEU A 16 6.55 -31.96 -7.50
C LEU A 16 7.67 -30.92 -7.64
N ILE A 17 8.06 -30.57 -8.86
CA ILE A 17 9.18 -29.65 -9.13
C ILE A 17 8.72 -28.18 -9.13
N LEU A 18 7.50 -27.87 -9.58
CA LEU A 18 6.98 -26.51 -9.66
C LEU A 18 6.89 -25.75 -8.30
N PRO A 19 6.43 -26.38 -7.19
CA PRO A 19 6.41 -25.66 -5.91
C PRO A 19 7.78 -25.54 -5.23
N LEU A 20 8.75 -26.39 -5.54
CA LEU A 20 10.09 -26.31 -4.93
C LEU A 20 10.95 -25.16 -5.53
N GLN A 21 10.78 -24.84 -6.80
CA GLN A 21 11.46 -23.70 -7.41
C GLN A 21 10.91 -22.36 -6.87
N ALA A 22 9.62 -22.25 -6.62
CA ALA A 22 9.01 -21.06 -6.01
C ALA A 22 9.44 -20.84 -4.54
N LEU A 23 9.88 -21.88 -3.85
CA LEU A 23 10.40 -21.81 -2.47
C LEU A 23 11.91 -21.56 -2.42
N ALA A 24 12.65 -21.82 -3.49
CA ALA A 24 14.11 -21.70 -3.53
C ALA A 24 14.60 -20.29 -3.89
N ASP A 25 13.80 -19.49 -4.57
CA ASP A 25 14.20 -18.17 -5.07
C ASP A 25 14.02 -17.02 -4.07
N GLY A 26 13.49 -17.24 -2.86
CA GLY A 26 13.46 -16.25 -1.76
C GLY A 26 12.82 -14.89 -2.10
N ALA A 27 12.33 -14.70 -3.30
CA ALA A 27 11.66 -13.50 -3.77
C ALA A 27 10.15 -13.69 -3.65
N LEU A 28 9.51 -12.90 -2.80
CA LEU A 28 8.07 -12.71 -2.85
C LEU A 28 7.75 -12.10 -4.23
N PRO A 29 6.90 -12.71 -5.06
CA PRO A 29 6.63 -12.17 -6.38
C PRO A 29 5.86 -10.87 -6.25
N GLU A 30 6.37 -9.80 -6.88
CA GLU A 30 5.58 -8.63 -7.25
C GLU A 30 4.31 -9.10 -7.98
N GLU A 31 3.16 -8.55 -7.63
CA GLU A 31 1.85 -8.85 -8.21
C GLU A 31 1.79 -8.50 -9.71
N LYS A 32 2.29 -9.41 -10.54
CA LYS A 32 1.92 -9.45 -11.97
C LYS A 32 1.40 -10.84 -12.30
N GLY A 33 0.09 -11.04 -12.08
CA GLY A 33 -0.66 -12.14 -12.71
C GLY A 33 -0.27 -13.58 -12.34
N ASN A 34 0.51 -13.80 -11.30
CA ASN A 34 0.93 -15.13 -10.88
C ASN A 34 -0.14 -15.80 -10.00
N LEU A 35 -0.51 -17.03 -10.38
CA LEU A 35 -1.44 -17.87 -9.64
C LEU A 35 -0.93 -18.09 -8.20
N THR A 36 -1.80 -17.96 -7.22
CA THR A 36 -1.44 -18.21 -5.81
C THR A 36 -1.05 -19.70 -5.62
N THR A 37 -0.23 -19.98 -4.60
CA THR A 37 0.16 -21.36 -4.23
C THR A 37 -1.07 -22.26 -4.07
N GLY A 38 -2.16 -21.76 -3.48
CA GLY A 38 -3.43 -22.49 -3.36
C GLY A 38 -4.06 -22.84 -4.71
N THR A 39 -3.96 -21.95 -5.71
CA THR A 39 -4.45 -22.21 -7.07
C THR A 39 -3.64 -23.29 -7.77
N TYR A 40 -2.32 -23.32 -7.58
CA TYR A 40 -1.47 -24.42 -8.09
C TYR A 40 -1.86 -25.77 -7.50
N PHE A 41 -2.07 -25.86 -6.18
CA PHE A 41 -2.53 -27.11 -5.54
C PHE A 41 -3.92 -27.53 -6.03
N PHE A 42 -4.83 -26.59 -6.21
CA PHE A 42 -6.17 -26.85 -6.76
C PHE A 42 -6.09 -27.47 -8.16
N ILE A 43 -5.30 -26.89 -9.05
CA ILE A 43 -5.08 -27.42 -10.41
C ILE A 43 -4.43 -28.80 -10.35
N ALA A 44 -3.40 -28.96 -9.53
CA ALA A 44 -2.67 -30.23 -9.40
C ALA A 44 -3.57 -31.38 -8.93
N PHE A 45 -4.36 -31.18 -7.87
CA PHE A 45 -5.30 -32.20 -7.39
C PHE A 45 -6.43 -32.47 -8.38
N GLY A 46 -6.92 -31.45 -9.09
CA GLY A 46 -7.90 -31.60 -10.16
C GLY A 46 -7.40 -32.48 -11.32
N VAL A 47 -6.17 -32.23 -11.80
CA VAL A 47 -5.53 -33.04 -12.83
C VAL A 47 -5.29 -34.47 -12.36
N LEU A 48 -4.78 -34.66 -11.14
CA LEU A 48 -4.60 -36.01 -10.56
C LEU A 48 -5.92 -36.75 -10.46
N LEU A 49 -6.99 -36.12 -10.03
CA LEU A 49 -8.31 -36.72 -9.95
C LEU A 49 -8.78 -37.24 -11.33
N LEU A 50 -8.63 -36.43 -12.38
CA LEU A 50 -8.97 -36.80 -13.75
C LEU A 50 -8.14 -37.96 -14.24
N VAL A 51 -6.83 -38.01 -13.99
CA VAL A 51 -5.93 -39.10 -14.35
C VAL A 51 -6.34 -40.39 -13.65
N PHE A 52 -6.60 -40.34 -12.34
CA PHE A 52 -7.05 -41.53 -11.60
C PHE A 52 -8.42 -42.00 -12.05
N ALA A 53 -9.38 -41.10 -12.31
CA ALA A 53 -10.72 -41.43 -12.77
C ALA A 53 -10.69 -42.12 -14.17
N THR A 54 -9.93 -41.60 -15.11
CA THR A 54 -9.79 -42.18 -16.47
C THR A 54 -9.08 -43.50 -16.43
N ALA A 55 -7.99 -43.61 -15.67
CA ALA A 55 -7.26 -44.87 -15.50
C ALA A 55 -8.11 -45.95 -14.80
N TYR A 56 -8.88 -45.57 -13.78
CA TYR A 56 -9.81 -46.46 -13.09
C TYR A 56 -10.90 -47.00 -14.04
N GLY A 57 -11.55 -46.09 -14.81
CA GLY A 57 -12.54 -46.48 -15.79
C GLY A 57 -12.03 -47.44 -16.83
N PHE A 58 -10.82 -47.19 -17.37
CA PHE A 58 -10.15 -48.08 -18.33
C PHE A 58 -9.83 -49.48 -17.74
N GLN A 59 -9.28 -49.52 -16.51
CA GLN A 59 -8.98 -50.81 -15.87
C GLN A 59 -10.24 -51.60 -15.51
N LYS A 60 -11.31 -50.90 -15.09
CA LYS A 60 -12.60 -51.51 -14.81
C LYS A 60 -13.23 -52.10 -16.05
N TRP A 61 -13.17 -51.39 -17.19
CA TRP A 61 -13.61 -51.92 -18.50
C TRP A 61 -12.82 -53.16 -18.89
N ARG A 62 -11.48 -53.14 -18.76
CA ARG A 62 -10.63 -54.33 -19.01
C ARG A 62 -10.99 -55.52 -18.10
N LEU A 63 -11.28 -55.27 -16.85
CA LEU A 63 -11.69 -56.34 -15.91
C LEU A 63 -13.02 -56.97 -16.36
N THR A 64 -13.97 -56.20 -16.85
CA THR A 64 -15.23 -56.70 -17.37
C THR A 64 -15.01 -57.58 -18.62
N ALA A 65 -14.16 -57.14 -19.53
CA ALA A 65 -13.81 -57.91 -20.74
C ALA A 65 -13.13 -59.25 -20.44
N LEU A 66 -12.40 -59.37 -19.32
CA LEU A 66 -11.72 -60.61 -18.91
C LEU A 66 -12.61 -61.60 -18.15
N ARG A 67 -13.87 -61.26 -17.82
CA ARG A 67 -14.82 -62.13 -17.12
C ARG A 67 -15.18 -63.37 -17.91
N THR A 68 -15.12 -63.32 -19.22
CA THR A 68 -15.45 -64.40 -20.15
C THR A 68 -14.30 -65.41 -20.34
N ILE A 69 -13.08 -65.11 -19.91
CA ILE A 69 -11.90 -65.97 -20.09
C ILE A 69 -11.81 -66.95 -18.93
N GLN A 70 -11.96 -68.23 -19.21
CA GLN A 70 -11.84 -69.32 -18.22
C GLN A 70 -10.39 -69.86 -18.10
N GLY A 71 -10.05 -70.48 -16.97
CA GLY A 71 -8.75 -71.04 -16.69
C GLY A 71 -7.82 -70.26 -15.77
N THR A 72 -6.70 -70.89 -15.39
CA THR A 72 -5.73 -70.32 -14.40
C THR A 72 -5.07 -69.04 -14.90
N LYS A 73 -4.75 -68.90 -16.17
CA LYS A 73 -4.20 -67.68 -16.78
C LYS A 73 -5.18 -66.49 -16.67
N GLY A 74 -6.47 -66.74 -16.91
CA GLY A 74 -7.51 -65.72 -16.78
C GLY A 74 -7.69 -65.25 -15.33
N ARG A 75 -7.60 -66.14 -14.35
CA ARG A 75 -7.70 -65.84 -12.92
C ARG A 75 -6.53 -64.96 -12.45
N THR A 76 -5.30 -65.25 -12.85
CA THR A 76 -4.13 -64.44 -12.49
C THR A 76 -4.17 -63.04 -13.10
N GLN A 77 -4.64 -62.90 -14.35
CA GLN A 77 -4.81 -61.61 -14.99
C GLN A 77 -5.91 -60.75 -14.29
N ARG A 78 -7.04 -61.34 -13.93
CA ARG A 78 -8.11 -60.67 -13.20
C ARG A 78 -7.62 -60.17 -11.84
N ASN A 79 -6.88 -60.96 -11.06
CA ASN A 79 -6.35 -60.54 -9.77
C ASN A 79 -5.39 -59.35 -9.88
N LYS A 80 -4.50 -59.35 -10.90
CA LYS A 80 -3.59 -58.21 -11.15
C LYS A 80 -4.34 -56.94 -11.52
N ILE A 81 -5.42 -57.02 -12.29
CA ILE A 81 -6.23 -55.88 -12.68
C ILE A 81 -7.11 -55.40 -11.51
N ASP A 82 -7.68 -56.30 -10.72
CA ASP A 82 -8.46 -55.96 -9.54
C ASP A 82 -7.61 -55.20 -8.50
N PHE A 83 -6.39 -55.64 -8.26
CA PHE A 83 -5.45 -54.91 -7.43
C PHE A 83 -5.21 -53.45 -7.95
N ARG A 84 -4.98 -53.30 -9.26
CA ARG A 84 -4.80 -52.00 -9.88
C ARG A 84 -6.05 -51.10 -9.76
N VAL A 85 -7.24 -51.67 -9.94
CA VAL A 85 -8.52 -50.99 -9.78
C VAL A 85 -8.66 -50.46 -8.34
N LYS A 86 -8.33 -51.28 -7.32
CA LYS A 86 -8.35 -50.85 -5.93
C LYS A 86 -7.34 -49.71 -5.66
N THR A 87 -6.11 -49.83 -6.15
CA THR A 87 -5.09 -48.80 -5.99
C THR A 87 -5.51 -47.47 -6.64
N LEU A 88 -6.04 -47.52 -7.87
CA LEU A 88 -6.52 -46.32 -8.58
C LEU A 88 -7.74 -45.67 -7.89
N LYS A 89 -8.64 -46.48 -7.31
CA LYS A 89 -9.76 -46.00 -6.51
C LYS A 89 -9.27 -45.20 -5.31
N TRP A 90 -8.30 -45.72 -4.57
CA TRP A 90 -7.73 -45.02 -3.42
C TRP A 90 -6.95 -43.74 -3.83
N GLY A 91 -6.21 -43.78 -4.93
CA GLY A 91 -5.54 -42.62 -5.49
C GLY A 91 -6.54 -41.50 -5.86
N GLY A 92 -7.67 -41.87 -6.47
CA GLY A 92 -8.75 -40.96 -6.78
C GLY A 92 -9.40 -40.34 -5.52
N ILE A 93 -9.63 -41.17 -4.48
CA ILE A 93 -10.17 -40.69 -3.21
C ILE A 93 -9.23 -39.68 -2.53
N LEU A 94 -7.93 -39.95 -2.47
CA LEU A 94 -6.94 -39.08 -1.88
C LEU A 94 -6.84 -37.75 -2.67
N SER A 95 -6.89 -37.82 -4.01
CA SER A 95 -6.90 -36.61 -4.84
C SER A 95 -8.17 -35.78 -4.63
N ALA A 96 -9.33 -36.41 -4.45
CA ALA A 96 -10.57 -35.72 -4.15
C ALA A 96 -10.54 -35.04 -2.77
N ILE A 97 -9.98 -35.72 -1.75
CA ILE A 97 -9.79 -35.14 -0.42
C ILE A 97 -8.84 -33.94 -0.51
N GLY A 98 -7.70 -34.03 -1.21
CA GLY A 98 -6.78 -32.91 -1.42
C GLY A 98 -7.45 -31.74 -2.11
N LEU A 99 -8.29 -32.00 -3.12
CA LEU A 99 -9.06 -30.95 -3.81
C LEU A 99 -10.06 -30.25 -2.87
N ILE A 100 -10.79 -31.00 -2.05
CA ILE A 100 -11.75 -30.45 -1.07
C ILE A 100 -11.01 -29.58 -0.04
N LEU A 101 -9.86 -30.05 0.46
CA LEU A 101 -9.04 -29.28 1.41
C LEU A 101 -8.54 -27.97 0.78
N THR A 102 -8.07 -28.01 -0.44
CA THR A 102 -7.62 -26.78 -1.14
C THR A 102 -8.78 -25.82 -1.43
N ILE A 103 -9.98 -26.34 -1.75
CA ILE A 103 -11.18 -25.50 -1.86
C ILE A 103 -11.51 -24.87 -0.51
N GLY A 104 -11.47 -25.62 0.59
CA GLY A 104 -11.74 -25.12 1.95
C GLY A 104 -10.79 -23.99 2.33
N ILE A 105 -9.48 -24.18 2.16
CA ILE A 105 -8.45 -23.18 2.46
C ILE A 105 -8.64 -21.93 1.58
N ASN A 106 -8.87 -22.09 0.28
CA ASN A 106 -9.09 -20.94 -0.61
C ASN A 106 -10.40 -20.20 -0.30
N LEU A 107 -11.44 -20.91 0.14
CA LEU A 107 -12.71 -20.30 0.54
C LEU A 107 -12.55 -19.53 1.86
N GLU A 108 -11.85 -20.09 2.85
CA GLU A 108 -11.56 -19.44 4.12
C GLU A 108 -10.76 -18.16 3.91
N THR A 109 -9.68 -18.20 3.12
CA THR A 109 -8.90 -17.01 2.76
C THR A 109 -9.71 -15.99 1.95
N ALA A 110 -10.61 -16.42 1.08
CA ALA A 110 -11.49 -15.52 0.33
C ALA A 110 -12.57 -14.90 1.21
N LEU A 111 -13.07 -15.62 2.23
CA LEU A 111 -14.02 -15.10 3.21
C LEU A 111 -13.35 -14.11 4.16
N ASP A 112 -12.12 -14.39 4.61
CA ASP A 112 -11.32 -13.51 5.47
C ASP A 112 -10.96 -12.19 4.77
N ARG A 113 -10.79 -12.21 3.45
CA ARG A 113 -10.56 -11.01 2.62
C ARG A 113 -11.82 -10.23 2.25
N ARG A 114 -13.02 -10.73 2.54
CA ARG A 114 -14.26 -10.01 2.26
C ARG A 114 -14.37 -8.77 3.15
N GLY A 115 -14.33 -7.61 2.53
CA GLY A 115 -14.38 -6.30 3.21
C GLY A 115 -13.03 -5.71 3.56
N GLN A 116 -11.91 -6.43 3.32
CA GLN A 116 -10.58 -5.83 3.41
C GLN A 116 -10.34 -4.88 2.23
N ILE A 117 -9.79 -3.71 2.53
CA ILE A 117 -9.37 -2.73 1.53
C ILE A 117 -7.85 -2.78 1.44
N SER A 118 -7.33 -2.83 0.22
CA SER A 118 -5.90 -2.71 -0.05
C SER A 118 -5.55 -1.25 -0.29
N LEU A 119 -4.43 -0.80 0.27
CA LEU A 119 -3.78 0.46 -0.03
C LEU A 119 -2.42 0.16 -0.67
N ASP A 120 -2.28 0.56 -1.90
CA ASP A 120 -1.01 0.43 -2.62
C ASP A 120 -0.36 1.81 -2.67
N HIS A 121 0.81 1.95 -2.10
CA HIS A 121 1.50 3.22 -1.86
C HIS A 121 0.63 4.30 -1.18
N ILE A 122 1.10 4.85 -0.07
CA ILE A 122 0.42 5.90 0.68
C ILE A 122 1.18 7.19 0.44
N HIS A 123 0.58 8.15 -0.28
CA HIS A 123 1.24 9.43 -0.60
C HIS A 123 0.88 10.54 0.38
N GLY A 124 -0.17 10.35 1.18
CA GLY A 124 -0.56 11.29 2.21
C GLY A 124 -1.62 10.73 3.12
N ILE A 125 -1.65 11.23 4.35
CA ILE A 125 -2.72 10.95 5.32
C ILE A 125 -3.15 12.25 6.00
N GLY A 126 -4.41 12.32 6.43
CA GLY A 126 -4.87 13.46 7.21
C GLY A 126 -6.29 13.29 7.73
N TYR A 127 -6.59 13.99 8.82
CA TYR A 127 -7.90 13.99 9.44
C TYR A 127 -8.81 15.07 8.84
N SER A 128 -10.10 14.74 8.69
CA SER A 128 -11.14 15.71 8.38
C SER A 128 -11.27 16.78 9.48
N GLN A 129 -11.89 17.90 9.15
CA GLN A 129 -12.09 19.02 10.09
C GLN A 129 -12.75 18.61 11.41
N ASP A 130 -13.74 17.71 11.37
CA ASP A 130 -14.43 17.22 12.55
C ASP A 130 -13.66 16.13 13.33
N GLY A 131 -12.46 15.75 12.86
CA GLY A 131 -11.59 14.74 13.45
C GLY A 131 -12.11 13.32 13.38
N LYS A 132 -13.25 13.06 12.70
CA LYS A 132 -13.93 11.76 12.71
C LYS A 132 -13.51 10.83 11.58
N ARG A 133 -12.91 11.37 10.52
CA ARG A 133 -12.46 10.62 9.36
C ARG A 133 -10.96 10.82 9.17
N LEU A 134 -10.26 9.73 9.00
CA LEU A 134 -8.85 9.73 8.61
C LEU A 134 -8.77 9.27 7.15
N LEU A 135 -8.28 10.15 6.29
CA LEU A 135 -8.14 9.90 4.86
C LEU A 135 -6.72 9.45 4.55
N PHE A 136 -6.63 8.48 3.66
CA PHE A 136 -5.38 7.97 3.07
C PHE A 136 -5.42 8.18 1.57
N ALA A 137 -4.52 8.98 1.04
CA ALA A 137 -4.33 9.17 -0.39
C ALA A 137 -3.38 8.10 -0.93
N ALA A 138 -3.82 7.36 -1.94
CA ALA A 138 -3.10 6.24 -2.53
C ALA A 138 -3.21 6.27 -4.06
N HIS A 139 -2.44 5.40 -4.77
CA HIS A 139 -2.49 5.29 -6.23
C HIS A 139 -3.88 4.94 -6.80
N ASP A 140 -4.74 4.35 -6.02
CA ASP A 140 -6.07 3.91 -6.45
C ASP A 140 -7.22 4.68 -5.77
N GLY A 141 -6.94 5.94 -5.36
CA GLY A 141 -7.89 6.87 -4.78
C GLY A 141 -7.81 6.97 -3.26
N ILE A 142 -8.76 7.72 -2.70
CA ILE A 142 -8.85 7.94 -1.26
C ILE A 142 -9.44 6.71 -0.56
N LYS A 143 -8.85 6.33 0.59
CA LYS A 143 -9.42 5.36 1.53
C LYS A 143 -9.70 6.08 2.84
N ILE A 144 -10.81 5.76 3.48
CA ILE A 144 -11.30 6.49 4.65
C ILE A 144 -11.47 5.51 5.81
N LEU A 145 -10.85 5.83 6.93
CA LEU A 145 -11.12 5.19 8.22
C LEU A 145 -12.01 6.11 9.04
N SER A 146 -13.19 5.62 9.45
CA SER A 146 -14.13 6.33 10.31
C SER A 146 -14.78 5.38 11.29
N GLU A 147 -14.79 5.71 12.58
CA GLU A 147 -15.36 4.87 13.65
C GLU A 147 -14.85 3.41 13.60
N GLY A 148 -13.57 3.22 13.31
CA GLY A 148 -12.93 1.90 13.19
C GLY A 148 -13.28 1.12 11.93
N ARG A 149 -14.03 1.69 10.98
CA ARG A 149 -14.43 1.05 9.73
C ARG A 149 -13.76 1.70 8.53
N TRP A 150 -13.23 0.86 7.66
CA TRP A 150 -12.63 1.30 6.41
C TRP A 150 -13.67 1.35 5.28
N SER A 151 -13.53 2.36 4.42
CA SER A 151 -14.33 2.52 3.20
C SER A 151 -13.47 3.09 2.08
N ILE A 152 -13.92 2.87 0.84
CA ILE A 152 -13.34 3.53 -0.33
C ILE A 152 -14.00 4.91 -0.44
N GLY A 153 -13.19 5.94 -0.62
CA GLY A 153 -13.67 7.30 -0.82
C GLY A 153 -14.60 7.44 -2.04
N PRO A 154 -15.47 8.44 -2.04
CA PRO A 154 -16.53 8.60 -3.06
C PRO A 154 -16.00 9.04 -4.43
N GLY A 155 -14.75 9.48 -4.53
CA GLY A 155 -14.08 9.88 -5.77
C GLY A 155 -13.67 8.68 -6.63
N GLY A 156 -13.16 8.96 -7.81
CA GLY A 156 -12.59 7.94 -8.69
C GLY A 156 -11.28 7.35 -8.16
N LYS A 157 -10.71 6.42 -8.91
CA LYS A 157 -9.37 5.87 -8.65
C LYS A 157 -8.30 6.84 -9.17
N HIS A 158 -8.32 8.05 -8.66
CA HIS A 158 -7.29 9.04 -8.94
C HIS A 158 -6.01 8.67 -8.21
N ASP A 159 -4.88 8.86 -8.86
CA ASP A 159 -3.55 8.66 -8.26
C ASP A 159 -3.07 9.98 -7.68
N PHE A 160 -3.13 10.10 -6.35
CA PHE A 160 -2.69 11.30 -5.65
C PHE A 160 -1.22 11.17 -5.26
N MET A 161 -0.34 11.91 -5.90
CA MET A 161 1.10 11.97 -5.60
C MET A 161 1.42 13.02 -4.54
N GLY A 162 0.73 14.17 -4.57
CA GLY A 162 0.73 15.20 -3.53
C GLY A 162 -0.63 15.25 -2.85
N PHE A 163 -0.64 15.39 -1.50
CA PHE A 163 -1.87 15.43 -0.72
C PHE A 163 -1.67 16.22 0.57
N SER A 164 -2.54 17.17 0.85
CA SER A 164 -2.52 17.95 2.08
C SER A 164 -3.94 18.27 2.54
N MET A 165 -4.33 17.75 3.72
CA MET A 165 -5.62 18.09 4.34
C MET A 165 -5.64 19.54 4.82
N VAL A 166 -6.80 20.17 4.65
CA VAL A 166 -7.13 21.49 5.17
C VAL A 166 -8.49 21.45 5.88
N ASP A 167 -8.89 22.54 6.51
CA ASP A 167 -10.09 22.55 7.35
C ASP A 167 -11.41 22.44 6.56
N ASP A 168 -11.41 22.69 5.27
CA ASP A 168 -12.59 22.54 4.42
C ASP A 168 -12.49 21.38 3.41
N GLY A 169 -11.39 20.59 3.41
CA GLY A 169 -11.17 19.49 2.48
C GLY A 169 -9.71 19.14 2.31
N PHE A 170 -9.23 18.99 1.07
CA PHE A 170 -7.82 18.77 0.80
C PHE A 170 -7.37 19.40 -0.52
N TYR A 171 -6.11 19.80 -0.57
CA TYR A 171 -5.39 20.06 -1.82
C TYR A 171 -4.63 18.81 -2.25
N GLY A 172 -4.57 18.58 -3.56
CA GLY A 172 -3.86 17.44 -4.11
C GLY A 172 -3.20 17.73 -5.44
N SER A 173 -2.33 16.81 -5.85
CA SER A 173 -1.68 16.76 -7.16
C SER A 173 -1.52 15.31 -7.57
N GLY A 174 -1.35 15.04 -8.87
CA GLY A 174 -1.18 13.65 -9.36
C GLY A 174 -1.87 13.41 -10.69
N HIS A 175 -2.44 12.21 -10.83
CA HIS A 175 -2.96 11.70 -12.09
C HIS A 175 -4.46 11.36 -12.02
N PRO A 176 -5.28 11.84 -12.98
CA PRO A 176 -6.69 11.52 -13.01
C PRO A 176 -6.95 10.05 -13.34
N ALA A 177 -8.01 9.49 -12.78
CA ALA A 177 -8.50 8.17 -13.16
C ALA A 177 -8.85 8.12 -14.64
N ILE A 178 -8.54 7.01 -15.30
CA ILE A 178 -8.88 6.78 -16.71
C ILE A 178 -10.39 6.96 -16.91
N GLY A 179 -10.77 7.79 -17.86
CA GLY A 179 -12.18 8.06 -18.18
C GLY A 179 -12.86 9.11 -17.29
N SER A 180 -12.14 9.77 -16.36
CA SER A 180 -12.68 10.85 -15.53
C SER A 180 -13.02 12.13 -16.30
N GLY A 181 -12.45 12.31 -17.50
CA GLY A 181 -12.59 13.56 -18.27
C GLY A 181 -11.71 14.71 -17.78
N LEU A 182 -10.94 14.50 -16.73
CA LEU A 182 -9.96 15.47 -16.20
C LEU A 182 -8.67 15.42 -17.04
N LYS A 183 -7.96 16.55 -17.08
CA LYS A 183 -6.73 16.67 -17.84
C LYS A 183 -5.55 16.09 -17.04
N GLU A 184 -4.67 15.40 -17.73
CA GLU A 184 -3.47 14.70 -17.23
C GLU A 184 -2.22 15.56 -17.42
N PRO A 185 -1.35 15.76 -16.37
CA PRO A 185 -1.62 15.52 -14.96
C PRO A 185 -2.56 16.57 -14.33
N PHE A 186 -2.99 16.35 -13.09
CA PHE A 186 -3.91 17.28 -12.39
C PHE A 186 -3.41 18.70 -12.25
N GLY A 187 -2.08 18.91 -12.17
CA GLY A 187 -1.56 20.14 -11.56
C GLY A 187 -1.89 20.19 -10.08
N ILE A 188 -2.49 21.28 -9.65
CA ILE A 188 -3.03 21.43 -8.29
C ILE A 188 -4.54 21.41 -8.35
N ILE A 189 -5.13 20.63 -7.47
CA ILE A 189 -6.59 20.51 -7.32
C ILE A 189 -7.02 20.76 -5.88
N HIS A 190 -8.29 21.08 -5.70
CA HIS A 190 -8.97 21.13 -4.41
C HIS A 190 -10.19 20.20 -4.42
N SER A 191 -10.51 19.61 -3.26
CA SER A 191 -11.73 18.82 -3.07
C SER A 191 -12.30 19.08 -1.69
N LEU A 192 -13.61 19.39 -1.63
CA LEU A 192 -14.36 19.65 -0.40
C LEU A 192 -15.16 18.44 0.10
N ASP A 193 -15.14 17.33 -0.63
CA ASP A 193 -16.04 16.19 -0.44
C ASP A 193 -15.33 14.82 -0.58
N ASP A 194 -14.14 14.71 0.04
CA ASP A 194 -13.34 13.50 0.09
C ASP A 194 -12.94 12.95 -1.30
N GLY A 195 -12.74 13.87 -2.26
CA GLY A 195 -12.32 13.52 -3.63
C GLY A 195 -13.46 13.18 -4.58
N LYS A 196 -14.73 13.30 -4.16
CA LYS A 196 -15.89 13.08 -5.05
C LYS A 196 -15.93 14.09 -6.17
N THR A 197 -15.71 15.36 -5.83
CA THR A 197 -15.58 16.46 -6.77
C THR A 197 -14.14 16.96 -6.74
N ILE A 198 -13.54 17.05 -7.92
CA ILE A 198 -12.18 17.57 -8.11
C ILE A 198 -12.28 18.95 -8.78
N GLU A 199 -11.88 19.99 -8.07
CA GLU A 199 -11.79 21.35 -8.60
C GLU A 199 -10.36 21.63 -9.06
N PRO A 200 -10.12 21.79 -10.37
CA PRO A 200 -8.81 22.17 -10.89
C PRO A 200 -8.47 23.63 -10.54
N LEU A 201 -7.28 23.88 -9.97
CA LEU A 201 -6.83 25.20 -9.57
C LEU A 201 -5.72 25.74 -10.48
N ALA A 202 -4.56 25.08 -10.54
CA ALA A 202 -3.37 25.57 -11.23
C ALA A 202 -2.58 24.44 -11.93
N PHE A 203 -1.80 24.79 -12.94
CA PHE A 203 -0.85 23.93 -13.66
C PHE A 203 -1.48 22.68 -14.29
N ILE A 204 -2.75 22.72 -14.64
CA ILE A 204 -3.51 21.60 -15.17
C ILE A 204 -2.93 21.14 -16.51
N GLY A 205 -2.51 19.86 -16.57
CA GLY A 205 -1.87 19.26 -17.73
C GLY A 205 -0.42 19.66 -17.92
N GLN A 206 0.23 20.21 -16.89
CA GLN A 206 1.61 20.63 -16.96
C GLN A 206 2.54 19.84 -16.07
N ILE A 207 2.11 19.54 -14.82
CA ILE A 207 2.94 18.89 -13.81
C ILE A 207 2.09 18.19 -12.74
N ASP A 208 2.64 17.16 -12.13
CA ASP A 208 2.24 16.57 -10.85
C ASP A 208 3.27 16.94 -9.78
N PHE A 209 2.80 17.57 -8.70
CA PHE A 209 3.69 17.95 -7.59
C PHE A 209 3.73 16.83 -6.54
N HIS A 210 4.86 16.13 -6.45
CA HIS A 210 5.11 15.12 -5.41
C HIS A 210 5.42 15.74 -4.06
N LEU A 211 6.10 16.90 -4.05
CA LEU A 211 6.37 17.67 -2.83
C LEU A 211 5.46 18.90 -2.84
N MET A 212 4.35 18.80 -2.12
CA MET A 212 3.44 19.89 -1.87
C MET A 212 2.88 19.81 -0.44
N THR A 213 2.50 20.94 0.10
CA THR A 213 1.81 21.03 1.39
C THR A 213 0.95 22.29 1.44
N ALA A 214 -0.08 22.28 2.27
CA ALA A 214 -0.93 23.42 2.53
C ALA A 214 -1.07 23.68 4.04
N GLY A 215 -1.15 24.93 4.43
CA GLY A 215 -1.48 25.31 5.80
C GLY A 215 -2.93 24.92 6.12
N TYR A 216 -3.16 24.19 7.21
CA TYR A 216 -4.45 23.57 7.53
C TYR A 216 -5.62 24.59 7.58
N ARG A 217 -5.43 25.78 8.19
CA ARG A 217 -6.39 26.90 8.23
C ARG A 217 -5.94 28.10 7.40
N ALA A 218 -4.64 28.21 7.18
CA ALA A 218 -4.08 29.33 6.41
C ALA A 218 -4.27 29.15 4.90
N HIS A 219 -4.50 27.94 4.41
CA HIS A 219 -4.61 27.58 3.00
C HIS A 219 -3.43 28.02 2.12
N THR A 220 -2.32 28.40 2.75
CA THR A 220 -1.10 28.73 2.01
C THR A 220 -0.52 27.46 1.40
N LEU A 221 -0.44 27.44 0.09
CA LEU A 221 0.15 26.36 -0.67
C LEU A 221 1.66 26.54 -0.80
N TYR A 222 2.42 25.49 -0.61
CA TYR A 222 3.84 25.39 -0.94
C TYR A 222 4.08 24.21 -1.86
N VAL A 223 4.85 24.42 -2.92
CA VAL A 223 5.22 23.35 -3.88
C VAL A 223 6.71 23.42 -4.19
N TYR A 224 7.33 22.27 -4.38
CA TYR A 224 8.63 22.18 -5.02
C TYR A 224 8.43 22.00 -6.52
N ASN A 225 8.89 22.99 -7.28
CA ASN A 225 8.92 22.92 -8.76
C ASN A 225 10.23 22.28 -9.22
N PRO A 226 10.23 21.05 -9.78
CA PRO A 226 11.44 20.36 -10.19
C PRO A 226 11.95 20.80 -11.56
N GLN A 227 11.14 21.53 -12.34
CA GLN A 227 11.48 21.97 -13.71
C GLN A 227 10.79 23.26 -14.08
N PRO A 228 11.39 24.10 -14.95
CA PRO A 228 10.76 25.30 -15.41
C PRO A 228 9.39 25.07 -16.06
N LEU A 229 8.39 25.86 -15.63
CA LEU A 229 7.05 25.95 -16.21
C LEU A 229 6.79 27.40 -16.69
N PRO A 230 5.76 27.65 -17.52
CA PRO A 230 5.46 29.02 -17.97
C PRO A 230 5.27 30.02 -16.82
N GLU A 231 4.59 29.61 -15.75
CA GLU A 231 4.31 30.44 -14.56
C GLU A 231 5.38 30.30 -13.47
N LEU A 232 6.11 29.16 -13.42
CA LEU A 232 7.19 28.86 -12.48
C LEU A 232 8.50 28.68 -13.22
N GLN A 233 9.11 29.79 -13.64
CA GLN A 233 10.23 29.80 -14.60
C GLN A 233 11.54 29.16 -14.11
N GLU A 234 11.67 28.96 -12.79
CA GLU A 234 12.84 28.35 -12.19
C GLU A 234 12.48 27.11 -11.37
N THR A 235 13.45 26.26 -11.11
CA THR A 235 13.32 25.18 -10.11
C THR A 235 13.35 25.74 -8.70
N GLY A 236 12.71 25.07 -7.73
CA GLY A 236 12.76 25.44 -6.32
C GLY A 236 11.40 25.58 -5.66
N LEU A 237 11.40 26.19 -4.47
CA LEU A 237 10.21 26.38 -3.65
C LEU A 237 9.38 27.56 -4.18
N TYR A 238 8.09 27.32 -4.33
CA TYR A 238 7.10 28.34 -4.61
C TYR A 238 5.98 28.28 -3.59
N PHE A 239 5.33 29.42 -3.36
CA PHE A 239 4.15 29.53 -2.50
C PHE A 239 3.04 30.35 -3.13
N SER A 240 1.82 30.07 -2.72
CA SER A 240 0.62 30.84 -3.03
C SER A 240 -0.19 31.06 -1.76
N THR A 241 -0.77 32.26 -1.61
CA THR A 241 -1.67 32.62 -0.50
C THR A 241 -3.09 32.94 -0.97
N ASP A 242 -3.43 32.55 -2.21
CA ASP A 242 -4.69 32.85 -2.89
C ASP A 242 -5.25 31.66 -3.68
N ASP A 243 -5.16 30.47 -3.11
CA ASP A 243 -5.62 29.19 -3.68
C ASP A 243 -4.98 28.87 -5.05
N GLY A 244 -3.70 29.17 -5.19
CA GLY A 244 -2.97 28.84 -6.41
C GLY A 244 -3.19 29.79 -7.59
N LYS A 245 -3.83 30.94 -7.38
CA LYS A 245 -4.07 31.93 -8.45
C LYS A 245 -2.80 32.69 -8.80
N THR A 246 -2.00 33.04 -7.80
CA THR A 246 -0.68 33.64 -8.00
C THR A 246 0.41 32.92 -7.22
N TRP A 247 1.61 32.91 -7.77
CA TRP A 247 2.74 32.18 -7.22
C TRP A 247 3.96 33.08 -7.07
N SER A 248 4.65 32.93 -5.93
CA SER A 248 5.91 33.62 -5.66
C SER A 248 7.02 32.62 -5.40
N LYS A 249 8.20 32.86 -5.96
CA LYS A 249 9.39 32.04 -5.72
C LYS A 249 10.04 32.41 -4.40
N SER A 250 10.45 31.42 -3.62
CA SER A 250 11.25 31.54 -2.41
C SER A 250 12.74 31.66 -2.74
N GLU A 251 13.53 32.29 -1.85
CA GLU A 251 14.99 32.46 -2.06
C GLU A 251 15.81 31.29 -1.51
N GLU A 252 15.25 30.46 -0.61
CA GLU A 252 15.81 29.22 -0.06
C GLU A 252 17.17 29.40 0.67
N GLN A 253 17.50 30.59 1.14
CA GLN A 253 18.77 30.87 1.79
C GLN A 253 18.94 30.03 3.07
N GLY A 254 20.05 29.31 3.19
CA GLY A 254 20.35 28.44 4.33
C GLY A 254 19.75 27.04 4.25
N LEU A 255 18.93 26.72 3.24
CA LEU A 255 18.40 25.37 3.02
C LEU A 255 19.45 24.53 2.30
N ALA A 256 19.66 23.28 2.77
CA ALA A 256 20.67 22.39 2.22
C ALA A 256 20.19 20.93 2.19
N GLY A 257 20.69 20.18 1.22
CA GLY A 257 20.41 18.75 1.05
C GLY A 257 19.22 18.48 0.11
N GLN A 258 19.03 17.21 -0.23
CA GLN A 258 17.89 16.76 -1.03
C GLN A 258 16.62 16.80 -0.15
N TRP A 259 15.57 17.41 -0.65
CA TRP A 259 14.30 17.53 0.04
C TRP A 259 13.52 16.22 -0.05
N LEU A 260 12.89 15.84 1.05
CA LEU A 260 12.12 14.60 1.15
C LEU A 260 10.66 14.86 1.52
N VAL A 261 10.41 15.86 2.36
CA VAL A 261 9.07 16.18 2.89
C VAL A 261 8.96 17.65 3.22
N MET A 262 7.73 18.19 3.13
CA MET A 262 7.40 19.54 3.54
C MET A 262 6.15 19.54 4.43
N ALA A 263 6.08 20.50 5.37
CA ALA A 263 4.88 20.78 6.14
C ALA A 263 4.69 22.29 6.28
N ALA A 264 3.52 22.79 5.88
CA ALA A 264 3.11 24.19 6.10
C ALA A 264 2.49 24.34 7.48
N HIS A 265 2.74 25.46 8.11
CA HIS A 265 2.14 25.78 9.41
C HIS A 265 0.61 25.92 9.27
N PRO A 266 -0.18 25.38 10.22
CA PRO A 266 -1.63 25.39 10.10
C PRO A 266 -2.26 26.79 10.03
N ASP A 267 -1.71 27.78 10.73
CA ASP A 267 -2.29 29.10 10.88
C ASP A 267 -1.45 30.25 10.30
N GLU A 268 -0.11 30.11 10.30
CA GLU A 268 0.81 31.17 9.92
C GLU A 268 1.30 30.97 8.48
N PRO A 269 0.80 31.73 7.52
CA PRO A 269 1.09 31.57 6.10
C PRO A 269 2.59 31.55 5.74
N ALA A 270 3.39 32.30 6.50
CA ALA A 270 4.82 32.48 6.23
C ALA A 270 5.72 31.35 6.75
N ILE A 271 5.14 30.39 7.52
CA ILE A 271 5.95 29.34 8.15
C ILE A 271 5.83 28.03 7.37
N VAL A 272 6.99 27.49 6.97
CA VAL A 272 7.12 26.17 6.34
C VAL A 272 8.33 25.43 6.89
N ALA A 273 8.17 24.13 7.13
CA ALA A 273 9.24 23.21 7.51
C ALA A 273 9.58 22.30 6.35
N ILE A 274 10.87 22.03 6.14
CA ILE A 274 11.39 21.14 5.10
C ILE A 274 12.31 20.13 5.72
N GLY A 275 11.99 18.84 5.54
CA GLY A 275 12.82 17.71 5.87
C GLY A 275 13.68 17.30 4.67
N THR A 276 14.96 17.09 4.93
CA THR A 276 15.95 16.73 3.90
C THR A 276 16.71 15.47 4.31
N MET A 277 17.57 14.97 3.42
CA MET A 277 18.52 13.90 3.72
C MET A 277 19.49 14.26 4.86
N ASN A 278 19.66 15.55 5.16
CA ASN A 278 20.70 16.04 6.09
C ASN A 278 20.15 16.77 7.30
N GLY A 279 18.84 16.97 7.40
CA GLY A 279 18.25 17.65 8.55
C GLY A 279 16.88 18.23 8.34
N LEU A 280 16.39 18.89 9.38
CA LEU A 280 15.13 19.64 9.43
C LEU A 280 15.41 21.13 9.39
N TYR A 281 14.76 21.81 8.49
CA TYR A 281 14.87 23.25 8.30
C TYR A 281 13.49 23.91 8.46
N ILE A 282 13.46 25.11 9.02
CA ILE A 282 12.24 25.91 9.14
C ILE A 282 12.46 27.32 8.59
N SER A 283 11.50 27.81 7.86
CA SER A 283 11.38 29.20 7.42
C SER A 283 10.19 29.87 8.11
N ARG A 284 10.31 31.17 8.36
CA ARG A 284 9.23 32.03 8.91
C ARG A 284 8.93 33.25 8.04
N ASP A 285 9.41 33.21 6.80
CA ASP A 285 9.38 34.32 5.85
C ASP A 285 9.11 33.83 4.42
N TYR A 286 8.17 32.86 4.28
CA TYR A 286 7.76 32.26 3.01
C TYR A 286 8.89 31.55 2.27
N GLY A 287 9.83 30.92 3.00
CA GLY A 287 10.96 30.21 2.40
C GLY A 287 12.10 31.10 1.91
N LYS A 288 12.12 32.38 2.31
CA LYS A 288 13.23 33.29 1.99
C LYS A 288 14.50 32.84 2.71
N THR A 289 14.40 32.62 4.03
CA THR A 289 15.51 32.14 4.86
C THR A 289 15.13 30.90 5.65
N PHE A 290 16.05 29.97 5.81
CA PHE A 290 15.86 28.74 6.56
C PHE A 290 16.84 28.61 7.70
N GLN A 291 16.34 28.25 8.87
CA GLN A 291 17.10 27.88 10.06
C GLN A 291 17.14 26.36 10.17
N ASN A 292 18.32 25.77 10.36
CA ASN A 292 18.45 24.36 10.67
C ASN A 292 18.02 24.10 12.13
N LEU A 293 17.03 23.25 12.34
CA LEU A 293 16.55 22.85 13.68
C LEU A 293 17.12 21.51 14.13
N LEU A 294 17.43 20.62 13.19
CA LEU A 294 17.96 19.29 13.46
C LEU A 294 18.91 18.89 12.31
N GLY A 295 20.20 18.83 12.60
CA GLY A 295 21.21 18.41 11.62
C GLY A 295 21.62 16.94 11.75
N GLY A 296 22.20 16.39 10.67
CA GLY A 296 22.86 15.08 10.68
C GLY A 296 21.94 13.87 10.67
N LYS A 297 20.64 14.04 10.46
CA LYS A 297 19.66 12.95 10.32
C LYS A 297 18.82 13.17 9.07
N GLN A 298 18.45 12.08 8.42
CA GLN A 298 17.43 12.11 7.37
C GLN A 298 16.06 12.34 7.98
N VAL A 299 15.28 13.29 7.48
CA VAL A 299 13.93 13.59 7.94
C VAL A 299 12.94 13.07 6.89
N THR A 300 12.14 12.09 7.26
CA THR A 300 11.28 11.34 6.34
C THR A 300 9.83 11.77 6.37
N SER A 301 9.39 12.39 7.46
CA SER A 301 8.01 12.86 7.61
C SER A 301 7.94 14.07 8.55
N LEU A 302 6.95 14.93 8.31
CA LEU A 302 6.71 16.14 9.11
C LEU A 302 5.21 16.37 9.27
N ALA A 303 4.79 16.81 10.46
CA ALA A 303 3.45 17.33 10.69
C ALA A 303 3.46 18.35 11.84
N PHE A 304 2.81 19.50 11.67
CA PHE A 304 2.57 20.40 12.79
C PHE A 304 1.56 19.77 13.74
N HIS A 305 1.90 19.75 15.03
CA HIS A 305 1.03 19.32 16.11
C HIS A 305 0.20 20.48 16.67
N SER A 306 0.83 21.63 16.80
CA SER A 306 0.22 22.88 17.21
C SER A 306 0.93 24.05 16.53
N LYS A 307 0.54 25.28 16.85
CA LYS A 307 1.18 26.47 16.32
C LYS A 307 2.68 26.60 16.67
N ASP A 308 3.14 25.96 17.75
CA ASP A 308 4.53 26.08 18.21
C ASP A 308 5.30 24.74 18.18
N THR A 309 4.67 23.67 17.74
CA THR A 309 5.24 22.33 17.87
C THR A 309 5.01 21.51 16.62
N LEU A 310 6.01 20.72 16.21
CA LEU A 310 5.89 19.77 15.09
C LEU A 310 6.41 18.38 15.48
N TYR A 311 5.88 17.36 14.82
CA TYR A 311 6.45 16.03 14.79
C TYR A 311 7.32 15.84 13.57
N ALA A 312 8.44 15.14 13.75
CA ALA A 312 9.33 14.73 12.68
C ALA A 312 9.66 13.23 12.80
N GLY A 313 9.43 12.48 11.74
CA GLY A 313 10.01 11.16 11.57
C GLY A 313 11.43 11.29 11.04
N THR A 314 12.39 10.64 11.67
CA THR A 314 13.80 10.72 11.29
C THR A 314 14.44 9.35 11.19
N ILE A 315 15.50 9.24 10.41
CA ILE A 315 16.37 8.06 10.34
C ILE A 315 17.80 8.49 10.67
N GLY A 316 18.34 7.87 11.71
CA GLY A 316 19.76 7.87 12.05
C GLY A 316 20.25 6.42 12.07
N GLU A 317 20.72 5.95 13.22
CA GLU A 317 21.03 4.53 13.43
C GLU A 317 19.76 3.66 13.47
N LYS A 318 18.64 4.25 13.86
CA LYS A 318 17.28 3.64 13.89
C LYS A 318 16.25 4.69 13.48
N PRO A 319 15.04 4.27 13.11
CA PRO A 319 13.91 5.19 12.95
C PRO A 319 13.52 5.81 14.28
N GLU A 320 13.21 7.10 14.27
CA GLU A 320 12.78 7.86 15.44
C GLU A 320 11.58 8.74 15.09
N LEU A 321 10.74 9.01 16.07
CA LEU A 321 9.71 10.05 16.03
C LEU A 321 10.07 11.08 17.09
N VAL A 322 10.24 12.32 16.69
CA VAL A 322 10.56 13.41 17.61
C VAL A 322 9.46 14.48 17.58
N GLU A 323 9.10 14.97 18.74
CA GLU A 323 8.31 16.15 18.95
C GLU A 323 9.23 17.31 19.29
N MET A 324 9.11 18.44 18.60
CA MET A 324 9.99 19.58 18.84
C MET A 324 9.28 20.91 18.72
N LYS A 325 9.75 21.88 19.50
CA LYS A 325 9.37 23.28 19.35
C LYS A 325 9.94 23.85 18.06
N ILE A 326 9.15 24.63 17.35
CA ILE A 326 9.60 25.23 16.08
C ILE A 326 10.72 26.24 16.26
N ASP A 327 10.92 26.77 17.47
CA ASP A 327 12.04 27.66 17.81
C ASP A 327 13.34 26.90 18.14
N GLY A 328 13.29 25.56 18.18
CA GLY A 328 14.43 24.70 18.46
C GLY A 328 14.78 24.56 19.94
N THR A 329 14.00 25.11 20.86
CA THR A 329 14.33 25.13 22.30
C THR A 329 14.10 23.83 23.02
N GLU A 330 13.15 23.02 22.56
CA GLU A 330 12.79 21.73 23.16
C GLU A 330 12.62 20.64 22.09
N MET A 331 13.13 19.47 22.38
CA MET A 331 12.95 18.26 21.56
C MET A 331 12.74 17.06 22.49
N LYS A 332 11.74 16.23 22.17
CA LYS A 332 11.40 15.00 22.90
C LYS A 332 11.28 13.83 21.92
N GLU A 333 11.98 12.74 22.19
CA GLU A 333 11.76 11.49 21.48
C GLU A 333 10.42 10.86 21.94
N LYS A 334 9.62 10.42 21.01
CA LYS A 334 8.36 9.69 21.23
C LYS A 334 8.61 8.21 20.97
N SER A 335 7.85 7.35 21.64
CA SER A 335 7.91 5.93 21.32
C SER A 335 7.35 5.66 19.92
N LEU A 336 7.91 4.64 19.26
CA LEU A 336 7.39 4.10 18.01
C LEU A 336 6.91 2.67 18.22
N PRO A 337 5.96 2.19 17.41
CA PRO A 337 5.70 0.76 17.32
C PRO A 337 6.98 0.05 16.81
N PRO A 338 7.12 -1.28 16.99
CA PRO A 338 8.25 -2.00 16.43
C PRO A 338 8.29 -1.85 14.91
N LEU A 339 9.29 -1.14 14.38
CA LEU A 339 9.56 -0.96 12.97
C LEU A 339 10.86 -1.71 12.63
N THR A 340 10.74 -2.79 11.83
CA THR A 340 11.89 -3.56 11.34
C THR A 340 12.10 -3.22 9.88
N ASP A 341 13.29 -2.69 9.54
CA ASP A 341 13.64 -2.23 8.20
C ASP A 341 12.59 -1.30 7.60
N ASP A 342 12.04 -0.39 8.42
CA ASP A 342 10.94 0.50 8.07
C ASP A 342 11.12 1.86 8.75
N ALA A 343 10.43 2.89 8.27
CA ALA A 343 10.45 4.24 8.84
C ALA A 343 9.11 4.95 8.67
N VAL A 344 8.89 5.99 9.47
CA VAL A 344 7.70 6.83 9.36
C VAL A 344 7.75 7.64 8.07
N MET A 345 6.77 7.47 7.20
CA MET A 345 6.65 8.15 5.91
C MET A 345 5.64 9.29 5.95
N GLN A 346 4.56 9.13 6.74
CA GLN A 346 3.51 10.13 6.88
C GLN A 346 3.10 10.26 8.35
N ILE A 347 2.73 11.46 8.77
CA ILE A 347 2.18 11.75 10.09
C ILE A 347 0.94 12.61 9.92
N ALA A 348 -0.14 12.27 10.63
CA ALA A 348 -1.33 13.10 10.74
C ALA A 348 -1.72 13.28 12.19
N VAL A 349 -2.07 14.50 12.58
CA VAL A 349 -2.57 14.83 13.92
C VAL A 349 -4.05 15.19 13.81
N ASN A 350 -4.89 14.69 14.73
CA ASN A 350 -6.29 14.99 14.73
C ASN A 350 -6.53 16.44 15.17
N PRO A 351 -7.14 17.30 14.32
CA PRO A 351 -7.31 18.73 14.63
C PRO A 351 -8.29 19.01 15.77
N GLN A 352 -9.12 18.04 16.16
CA GLN A 352 -10.06 18.13 17.25
C GLN A 352 -9.56 17.47 18.54
N ASN A 353 -8.50 16.65 18.45
CA ASN A 353 -7.95 15.93 19.59
C ASN A 353 -6.43 15.74 19.42
N GLU A 354 -5.66 16.66 19.94
CA GLU A 354 -4.19 16.63 19.86
C GLU A 354 -3.53 15.40 20.53
N GLN A 355 -4.28 14.59 21.30
CA GLN A 355 -3.82 13.29 21.83
C GLN A 355 -3.77 12.23 20.74
N GLU A 356 -4.54 12.41 19.67
CA GLU A 356 -4.68 11.44 18.61
C GLU A 356 -3.80 11.79 17.41
N LEU A 357 -2.90 10.88 17.09
CA LEU A 357 -2.06 10.97 15.90
C LEU A 357 -1.96 9.61 15.20
N THR A 358 -1.78 9.66 13.89
CA THR A 358 -1.57 8.47 13.06
C THR A 358 -0.27 8.61 12.30
N ILE A 359 0.48 7.50 12.23
CA ILE A 359 1.64 7.37 11.37
C ILE A 359 1.39 6.31 10.31
N ALA A 360 1.92 6.54 9.10
CA ALA A 360 2.06 5.53 8.07
C ALA A 360 3.54 5.35 7.72
N THR A 361 3.94 4.13 7.31
CA THR A 361 5.33 3.76 7.09
C THR A 361 5.61 3.38 5.65
N TYR A 362 6.88 3.32 5.25
CA TYR A 362 7.29 2.90 3.90
C TYR A 362 6.85 1.47 3.57
N ASN A 363 6.80 0.57 4.57
CA ASN A 363 6.32 -0.80 4.39
C ASN A 363 4.79 -0.92 4.48
N ARG A 364 4.07 0.20 4.25
CA ARG A 364 2.59 0.24 4.22
C ARG A 364 1.95 -0.29 5.51
N GLN A 365 2.59 -0.01 6.66
CA GLN A 365 1.97 -0.14 7.97
C GLN A 365 1.30 1.18 8.32
N ALA A 366 0.23 1.16 9.12
CA ALA A 366 -0.26 2.36 9.77
C ALA A 366 -0.67 2.07 11.21
N TYR A 367 -0.40 3.04 12.06
CA TYR A 367 -0.67 2.96 13.49
C TYR A 367 -1.29 4.25 13.98
N THR A 368 -2.31 4.15 14.84
CA THR A 368 -2.90 5.29 15.54
C THR A 368 -2.55 5.24 17.03
N SER A 369 -2.20 6.37 17.59
CA SER A 369 -2.04 6.60 19.02
C SER A 369 -3.13 7.55 19.51
N PHE A 370 -3.67 7.31 20.70
CA PHE A 370 -4.65 8.16 21.38
C PHE A 370 -4.06 8.82 22.65
N ASP A 371 -2.74 8.75 22.81
CA ASP A 371 -2.01 9.26 23.96
C ASP A 371 -0.67 9.94 23.57
N GLN A 372 -0.69 10.69 22.46
CA GLN A 372 0.45 11.45 21.92
C GLN A 372 1.67 10.58 21.59
N GLY A 373 1.46 9.37 21.04
CA GLY A 373 2.54 8.51 20.62
C GLY A 373 3.16 7.66 21.74
N ASN A 374 2.51 7.54 22.91
CA ASN A 374 3.00 6.65 23.96
C ASN A 374 2.62 5.18 23.72
N LYS A 375 1.43 4.94 23.16
CA LYS A 375 0.95 3.61 22.77
C LYS A 375 0.38 3.66 21.35
N TRP A 376 0.56 2.55 20.61
CA TRP A 376 0.16 2.47 19.22
C TRP A 376 -0.76 1.28 18.97
N GLN A 377 -1.83 1.53 18.23
CA GLN A 377 -2.72 0.52 17.70
C GLN A 377 -2.51 0.41 16.20
N GLN A 378 -2.19 -0.78 15.72
CA GLN A 378 -2.05 -1.02 14.28
C GLN A 378 -3.41 -1.06 13.60
N ILE A 379 -3.59 -0.23 12.57
CA ILE A 379 -4.82 -0.10 11.77
C ILE A 379 -4.66 -0.60 10.34
N LEU A 380 -3.42 -0.68 9.84
CA LEU A 380 -3.07 -1.20 8.51
C LEU A 380 -1.86 -2.12 8.61
N PHE A 381 -1.88 -3.26 7.93
CA PHE A 381 -0.79 -4.23 7.90
C PHE A 381 -0.43 -4.59 6.45
N ASN A 382 0.81 -4.29 6.03
CA ASN A 382 1.30 -4.52 4.66
C ASN A 382 0.32 -4.03 3.59
N GLY A 383 -0.20 -2.81 3.77
CA GLY A 383 -1.16 -2.22 2.85
C GLY A 383 -2.56 -2.83 2.89
N THR A 384 -2.87 -3.71 3.84
CA THR A 384 -4.20 -4.32 3.98
C THR A 384 -4.85 -3.87 5.28
N THR A 385 -6.12 -3.45 5.20
CA THR A 385 -6.86 -2.97 6.37
C THR A 385 -7.14 -4.12 7.36
N LYS A 386 -6.98 -3.83 8.65
CA LYS A 386 -7.49 -4.71 9.71
C LYS A 386 -8.97 -4.38 9.95
N GLN A 387 -9.80 -5.41 10.00
CA GLN A 387 -11.19 -5.31 10.44
C GLN A 387 -11.26 -5.27 11.96
#